data_b0893d8a1fa905a04ef9495b02cf7da9
#
_entry.id   b0893d8a1fa905a04ef9495b02cf7da9
#
_cell.length_a   1.000
_cell.length_b   1.000
_cell.length_c   1.000
_cell.angle_alpha   90.00
_cell.angle_beta   90.00
_cell.angle_gamma   90.00
#
_symmetry.space_group_name_H-M   'P 1'
#
loop_
_entity.id
_entity.type
_entity.pdbx_description
1 polymer ?
#
loop_
_entity_poly.entity_id
_entity_poly.type
_entity_poly.pdbx_seq_one_letter_code
_entity_poly.pdbx_strand_id
1 'polypeptide(L)'
;MRRLLFALPLLIGITATPAAAQGKYPPIADYLMPRDAEIALARSAAPSAVSDRATVKVLTASGYEVARQGDNGAVCMVMRGFSAPTYTPAAFRALVYDPTVHAPICFAAPAVRTVLPYYELRTKLAIAGRNPDQIADGLQAAYVKGELPPRDGVTFAYMFSAHQHLGPGIGAWHPHMMVFVPYADATAVGQTPFGETLPQVTDDAGTPFAVVVIPVDDKQSVKRPTN
;
A
#
# COMPACT_ATOMS: atom_id res chain seq x y z
N MET A 1 39.95 -65.81 27.98
CA MET A 1 40.00 -64.35 27.86
C MET A 1 39.14 -63.91 26.67
N ARG A 2 37.89 -63.46 26.91
CA ARG A 2 36.97 -63.04 25.85
C ARG A 2 36.97 -61.53 25.86
N ARG A 3 37.45 -60.89 24.76
CA ARG A 3 37.35 -59.40 24.58
C ARG A 3 35.98 -59.04 24.02
N LEU A 4 35.20 -58.31 24.80
CA LEU A 4 33.97 -57.64 24.32
C LEU A 4 34.35 -56.34 23.60
N LEU A 5 33.98 -56.25 22.30
CA LEU A 5 34.06 -55.07 21.51
C LEU A 5 32.71 -54.30 21.69
N PHE A 6 32.78 -53.17 22.33
CA PHE A 6 31.63 -52.23 22.40
C PHE A 6 31.61 -51.41 21.11
N ALA A 7 30.59 -51.60 20.32
CA ALA A 7 30.30 -50.73 19.18
C ALA A 7 29.52 -49.49 19.67
N LEU A 8 30.11 -48.33 19.47
CA LEU A 8 29.50 -47.03 19.78
C LEU A 8 28.58 -46.61 18.59
N PRO A 9 27.29 -46.33 18.78
CA PRO A 9 26.46 -45.85 17.69
C PRO A 9 26.79 -44.40 17.36
N LEU A 10 27.12 -44.13 16.10
CA LEU A 10 27.32 -42.80 15.53
C LEU A 10 25.97 -42.14 15.36
N LEU A 11 25.60 -41.18 16.23
CA LEU A 11 24.45 -40.34 16.11
C LEU A 11 24.72 -39.30 14.99
N ILE A 12 24.15 -39.53 13.82
CA ILE A 12 24.11 -38.56 12.74
C ILE A 12 23.04 -37.52 13.11
N GLY A 13 23.48 -36.36 13.61
CA GLY A 13 22.63 -35.21 13.85
C GLY A 13 22.16 -34.66 12.52
N ILE A 14 20.87 -34.82 12.20
CA ILE A 14 20.22 -34.14 11.09
C ILE A 14 20.05 -32.68 11.52
N THR A 15 20.93 -31.80 11.06
CA THR A 15 20.73 -30.37 11.15
C THR A 15 19.62 -29.99 10.17
N ALA A 16 18.41 -29.77 10.70
CA ALA A 16 17.34 -29.14 9.93
C ALA A 16 17.80 -27.74 9.58
N THR A 17 18.16 -27.50 8.33
CA THR A 17 18.30 -26.17 7.77
C THR A 17 16.95 -25.47 7.94
N PRO A 18 16.89 -24.27 8.54
CA PRO A 18 15.66 -23.51 8.58
C PRO A 18 15.19 -23.29 7.13
N ALA A 19 13.97 -23.71 6.83
CA ALA A 19 13.34 -23.45 5.55
C ALA A 19 13.48 -21.95 5.27
N ALA A 20 14.19 -21.62 4.19
CA ALA A 20 14.34 -20.24 3.75
C ALA A 20 12.94 -19.63 3.64
N ALA A 21 12.73 -18.49 4.29
CA ALA A 21 11.47 -17.78 4.31
C ALA A 21 10.90 -17.70 2.90
N GLN A 22 9.78 -18.36 2.68
CA GLN A 22 9.08 -18.35 1.42
C GLN A 22 8.63 -16.93 1.13
N GLY A 23 8.89 -16.46 -0.09
CA GLY A 23 8.29 -15.27 -0.64
C GLY A 23 9.19 -14.06 -0.62
N LYS A 24 10.34 -14.12 -1.30
CA LYS A 24 10.90 -12.89 -1.85
C LYS A 24 9.87 -12.37 -2.85
N TYR A 25 9.33 -11.18 -2.57
CA TYR A 25 8.60 -10.44 -3.61
C TYR A 25 9.51 -10.23 -4.84
N PRO A 26 8.96 -9.95 -6.02
CA PRO A 26 9.75 -9.56 -7.18
C PRO A 26 10.79 -8.50 -6.82
N PRO A 27 11.96 -8.50 -7.45
CA PRO A 27 12.97 -7.46 -7.23
C PRO A 27 12.35 -6.07 -7.34
N ILE A 28 12.79 -5.11 -6.53
CA ILE A 28 12.27 -3.74 -6.55
C ILE A 28 12.27 -3.14 -7.97
N ALA A 29 13.21 -3.57 -8.82
CA ALA A 29 13.29 -3.15 -10.21
C ALA A 29 12.01 -3.43 -11.01
N ASP A 30 11.29 -4.50 -10.70
CA ASP A 30 10.04 -4.87 -11.38
C ASP A 30 8.87 -3.91 -11.04
N TYR A 31 9.00 -3.13 -9.98
CA TYR A 31 8.02 -2.13 -9.56
C TYR A 31 8.33 -0.73 -10.03
N LEU A 32 9.54 -0.49 -10.56
CA LEU A 32 9.94 0.84 -11.00
C LEU A 32 9.31 1.20 -12.34
N MET A 33 8.94 2.44 -12.48
CA MET A 33 8.43 3.03 -13.73
C MET A 33 9.44 4.04 -14.27
N PRO A 34 9.42 4.33 -15.58
CA PRO A 34 10.10 5.51 -16.11
C PRO A 34 9.64 6.77 -15.36
N ARG A 35 10.59 7.57 -14.89
CA ARG A 35 10.32 8.70 -13.98
C ARG A 35 9.22 9.64 -14.48
N ASP A 36 9.27 10.04 -15.74
CA ASP A 36 8.29 10.98 -16.30
C ASP A 36 6.91 10.38 -16.45
N ALA A 37 6.85 9.08 -16.80
CA ALA A 37 5.59 8.33 -16.84
C ALA A 37 4.97 8.22 -15.45
N GLU A 38 5.77 7.95 -14.40
CA GLU A 38 5.29 7.90 -13.04
C GLU A 38 4.80 9.26 -12.54
N ILE A 39 5.51 10.36 -12.86
CA ILE A 39 5.07 11.73 -12.54
C ILE A 39 3.72 12.03 -13.20
N ALA A 40 3.58 11.73 -14.50
CA ALA A 40 2.34 11.95 -15.23
C ALA A 40 1.18 11.14 -14.62
N LEU A 41 1.41 9.86 -14.31
CA LEU A 41 0.41 8.98 -13.70
C LEU A 41 0.05 9.45 -12.29
N ALA A 42 1.00 9.81 -11.44
CA ALA A 42 0.74 10.33 -10.10
C ALA A 42 -0.15 11.58 -10.13
N ARG A 43 0.11 12.50 -11.06
CA ARG A 43 -0.68 13.72 -11.22
C ARG A 43 -2.09 13.48 -11.75
N SER A 44 -2.36 12.35 -12.40
CA SER A 44 -3.71 11.98 -12.83
C SER A 44 -4.61 11.55 -11.68
N ALA A 45 -4.07 11.38 -10.48
CA ALA A 45 -4.86 10.98 -9.31
C ALA A 45 -5.86 12.03 -8.82
N ALA A 46 -5.69 13.31 -9.18
CA ALA A 46 -6.57 14.39 -8.73
C ALA A 46 -6.84 15.39 -9.85
N PRO A 47 -7.90 16.20 -9.74
CA PRO A 47 -8.16 17.32 -10.66
C PRO A 47 -6.95 18.26 -10.75
N SER A 48 -6.77 18.92 -11.88
CA SER A 48 -5.65 19.83 -12.14
C SER A 48 -5.52 20.95 -11.09
N ALA A 49 -6.63 21.45 -10.59
CA ALA A 49 -6.66 22.45 -9.52
C ALA A 49 -5.89 22.01 -8.26
N VAL A 50 -5.76 20.71 -8.03
CA VAL A 50 -4.99 20.11 -6.93
C VAL A 50 -3.63 19.65 -7.41
N SER A 51 -3.61 18.79 -8.42
CA SER A 51 -2.39 18.05 -8.81
C SER A 51 -1.36 18.91 -9.55
N ASP A 52 -1.73 20.06 -10.13
CA ASP A 52 -0.78 20.95 -10.79
C ASP A 52 0.15 21.66 -9.80
N ARG A 53 -0.28 21.82 -8.56
CA ARG A 53 0.48 22.44 -7.49
C ARG A 53 0.94 21.45 -6.39
N ALA A 54 0.62 20.17 -6.53
CA ALA A 54 1.01 19.15 -5.58
C ALA A 54 2.51 18.78 -5.70
N THR A 55 3.11 18.41 -4.58
CA THR A 55 4.37 17.69 -4.57
C THR A 55 4.15 16.32 -5.19
N VAL A 56 5.05 15.88 -6.06
CA VAL A 56 5.00 14.55 -6.67
C VAL A 56 6.16 13.72 -6.16
N LYS A 57 5.84 12.53 -5.65
CA LYS A 57 6.82 11.52 -5.28
C LYS A 57 6.81 10.37 -6.28
N VAL A 58 7.97 9.82 -6.57
CA VAL A 58 8.17 8.63 -7.40
C VAL A 58 8.89 7.54 -6.60
N LEU A 59 8.65 6.29 -6.96
CA LEU A 59 9.30 5.16 -6.33
C LEU A 59 10.73 5.01 -6.86
N THR A 60 11.67 4.84 -5.95
CA THR A 60 13.07 4.49 -6.22
C THR A 60 13.44 3.17 -5.53
N ALA A 61 14.66 2.72 -5.70
CA ALA A 61 15.15 1.52 -5.01
C ALA A 61 15.16 1.66 -3.47
N SER A 62 15.14 2.89 -2.94
CA SER A 62 15.17 3.21 -1.51
C SER A 62 13.82 3.61 -0.92
N GLY A 63 12.78 3.73 -1.75
CA GLY A 63 11.45 4.19 -1.36
C GLY A 63 10.98 5.38 -2.19
N TYR A 64 9.95 6.08 -1.71
CA TYR A 64 9.42 7.24 -2.40
C TYR A 64 10.29 8.48 -2.18
N GLU A 65 10.68 9.13 -3.28
CA GLU A 65 11.47 10.36 -3.29
C GLU A 65 10.72 11.49 -4.00
N VAL A 66 11.00 12.74 -3.62
CA VAL A 66 10.41 13.90 -4.27
C VAL A 66 10.98 14.04 -5.68
N ALA A 67 10.10 13.95 -6.67
CA ALA A 67 10.42 14.19 -8.08
C ALA A 67 10.11 15.62 -8.51
N ARG A 68 9.09 16.23 -7.91
CA ARG A 68 8.66 17.61 -8.16
C ARG A 68 8.14 18.20 -6.87
N GLN A 69 8.65 19.36 -6.49
CA GLN A 69 8.14 20.11 -5.35
C GLN A 69 6.88 20.88 -5.72
N GLY A 70 5.87 20.83 -4.86
CA GLY A 70 4.64 21.61 -4.93
C GLY A 70 4.51 22.62 -3.80
N ASP A 71 3.44 23.39 -3.79
CA ASP A 71 3.22 24.50 -2.87
C ASP A 71 1.83 24.53 -2.20
N ASN A 72 0.96 23.56 -2.52
CA ASN A 72 -0.40 23.49 -1.93
C ASN A 72 -0.52 22.47 -0.77
N GLY A 73 0.60 21.89 -0.35
CA GLY A 73 0.66 20.90 0.72
C GLY A 73 0.15 19.52 0.35
N ALA A 74 -0.44 19.31 -0.84
CA ALA A 74 -0.84 18.00 -1.31
C ALA A 74 0.37 17.20 -1.83
N VAL A 75 0.29 15.86 -1.75
CA VAL A 75 1.31 14.95 -2.29
C VAL A 75 0.64 13.90 -3.16
N CYS A 76 1.07 13.81 -4.41
CA CYS A 76 0.63 12.79 -5.35
C CYS A 76 1.75 11.76 -5.58
N MET A 77 1.39 10.48 -5.67
CA MET A 77 2.30 9.37 -5.96
C MET A 77 1.56 8.22 -6.62
N VAL A 78 2.28 7.23 -7.12
CA VAL A 78 1.70 5.98 -7.60
C VAL A 78 1.98 4.89 -6.58
N MET A 79 0.94 4.44 -5.87
CA MET A 79 1.06 3.29 -4.97
C MET A 79 1.35 2.02 -5.78
N ARG A 80 2.05 1.09 -5.16
CA ARG A 80 2.28 -0.28 -5.63
C ARG A 80 1.46 -1.26 -4.80
N GLY A 81 1.48 -2.53 -5.14
CA GLY A 81 0.79 -3.57 -4.39
C GLY A 81 1.13 -3.57 -2.90
N PHE A 82 2.39 -3.36 -2.54
CA PHE A 82 2.83 -3.27 -1.14
C PHE A 82 2.35 -2.02 -0.39
N SER A 83 1.79 -1.04 -1.08
CA SER A 83 1.10 0.10 -0.44
C SER A 83 -0.40 -0.15 -0.30
N ALA A 84 -0.92 -1.23 -0.89
CA ALA A 84 -2.31 -1.64 -0.74
C ALA A 84 -2.60 -2.15 0.68
N PRO A 85 -3.87 -2.29 1.04
CA PRO A 85 -4.27 -2.87 2.31
C PRO A 85 -3.64 -4.25 2.53
N THR A 86 -3.03 -4.48 3.69
CA THR A 86 -2.21 -5.66 3.95
C THR A 86 -2.81 -6.66 4.90
N TYR A 87 -3.85 -6.29 5.64
CA TYR A 87 -4.26 -7.09 6.80
C TYR A 87 -5.29 -8.14 6.48
N THR A 88 -6.20 -7.85 5.58
CA THR A 88 -7.35 -8.67 5.24
C THR A 88 -7.95 -8.19 3.93
N PRO A 89 -8.76 -8.95 3.19
CA PRO A 89 -8.78 -10.41 3.12
C PRO A 89 -7.53 -10.98 2.45
N ALA A 90 -7.39 -12.31 2.41
CA ALA A 90 -6.22 -12.99 1.81
C ALA A 90 -5.92 -12.55 0.36
N ALA A 91 -6.96 -12.25 -0.42
CA ALA A 91 -6.83 -11.76 -1.80
C ALA A 91 -6.06 -10.42 -1.88
N PHE A 92 -6.31 -9.50 -0.96
CA PHE A 92 -5.60 -8.23 -0.91
C PHE A 92 -4.15 -8.38 -0.42
N ARG A 93 -3.88 -9.35 0.46
CA ARG A 93 -2.51 -9.66 0.87
C ARG A 93 -1.64 -10.11 -0.30
N ALA A 94 -2.22 -10.83 -1.28
CA ALA A 94 -1.52 -11.24 -2.49
C ALA A 94 -1.07 -10.04 -3.35
N LEU A 95 -1.79 -8.91 -3.33
CA LEU A 95 -1.44 -7.70 -4.07
C LEU A 95 -0.16 -7.04 -3.57
N VAL A 96 0.30 -7.32 -2.35
CA VAL A 96 1.54 -6.75 -1.79
C VAL A 96 2.72 -7.01 -2.72
N TYR A 97 2.75 -8.15 -3.37
CA TYR A 97 3.85 -8.57 -4.23
C TYR A 97 3.51 -8.55 -5.73
N ASP A 98 2.44 -7.90 -6.10
CA ASP A 98 2.04 -7.77 -7.50
C ASP A 98 2.65 -6.48 -8.10
N PRO A 99 3.64 -6.59 -9.02
CA PRO A 99 4.26 -5.43 -9.64
C PRO A 99 3.36 -4.73 -10.65
N THR A 100 2.25 -5.34 -11.05
CA THR A 100 1.30 -4.72 -12.01
C THR A 100 0.39 -3.68 -11.36
N VAL A 101 0.33 -3.63 -10.03
CA VAL A 101 -0.47 -2.63 -9.31
C VAL A 101 0.15 -1.25 -9.46
N HIS A 102 -0.58 -0.39 -10.14
CA HIS A 102 -0.28 1.04 -10.28
C HIS A 102 -1.51 1.85 -9.87
N ALA A 103 -1.54 2.28 -8.62
CA ALA A 103 -2.67 2.97 -8.02
C ALA A 103 -2.31 4.43 -7.71
N PRO A 104 -2.52 5.36 -8.67
CA PRO A 104 -2.23 6.77 -8.44
C PRO A 104 -3.14 7.33 -7.35
N ILE A 105 -2.54 8.01 -6.38
CA ILE A 105 -3.20 8.63 -5.25
C ILE A 105 -2.64 10.03 -5.00
N CYS A 106 -3.49 10.95 -4.61
CA CYS A 106 -3.10 12.30 -4.25
C CYS A 106 -3.66 12.66 -2.87
N PHE A 107 -2.80 12.66 -1.86
CA PHE A 107 -3.17 12.97 -0.49
C PHE A 107 -3.41 14.46 -0.31
N ALA A 108 -4.54 14.83 0.28
CA ALA A 108 -4.78 16.20 0.73
C ALA A 108 -3.80 16.58 1.85
N ALA A 109 -3.53 17.87 2.03
CA ALA A 109 -2.52 18.35 2.99
C ALA A 109 -2.66 17.79 4.42
N PRO A 110 -3.86 17.64 5.02
CA PRO A 110 -3.99 16.95 6.29
C PRO A 110 -3.56 15.49 6.24
N ALA A 111 -3.92 14.75 5.17
CA ALA A 111 -3.55 13.35 4.98
C ALA A 111 -2.04 13.16 4.76
N VAL A 112 -1.36 14.15 4.19
CA VAL A 112 0.11 14.14 4.07
C VAL A 112 0.78 14.04 5.44
N ARG A 113 0.22 14.70 6.44
CA ARG A 113 0.78 14.69 7.80
C ARG A 113 0.41 13.44 8.60
N THR A 114 -0.77 12.88 8.38
CA THR A 114 -1.32 11.83 9.25
C THR A 114 -1.39 10.45 8.59
N VAL A 115 -1.38 10.38 7.27
CA VAL A 115 -1.58 9.14 6.50
C VAL A 115 -0.36 8.76 5.68
N LEU A 116 0.23 9.70 4.96
CA LEU A 116 1.37 9.43 4.07
C LEU A 116 2.55 8.74 4.78
N PRO A 117 2.96 9.11 6.01
CA PRO A 117 4.04 8.43 6.73
C PRO A 117 3.81 6.92 6.89
N TYR A 118 2.56 6.53 7.02
CA TYR A 118 2.11 5.16 7.11
C TYR A 118 2.31 4.39 5.78
N TYR A 119 1.99 4.98 4.64
CA TYR A 119 2.25 4.40 3.33
C TYR A 119 3.75 4.29 3.02
N GLU A 120 4.51 5.27 3.44
CA GLU A 120 5.97 5.25 3.29
C GLU A 120 6.63 4.17 4.15
N LEU A 121 6.14 3.96 5.38
CA LEU A 121 6.65 2.87 6.23
C LEU A 121 6.29 1.50 5.64
N ARG A 122 5.07 1.30 5.13
CA ARG A 122 4.71 0.08 4.39
C ARG A 122 5.70 -0.22 3.27
N THR A 123 5.98 0.77 2.46
CA THR A 123 6.93 0.68 1.35
C THR A 123 8.31 0.27 1.84
N LYS A 124 8.83 0.91 2.88
CA LYS A 124 10.14 0.58 3.46
C LYS A 124 10.21 -0.85 3.98
N LEU A 125 9.17 -1.30 4.67
CA LEU A 125 9.09 -2.68 5.18
C LEU A 125 9.03 -3.70 4.03
N ALA A 126 8.28 -3.42 2.97
CA ALA A 126 8.22 -4.27 1.79
C ALA A 126 9.59 -4.36 1.08
N ILE A 127 10.25 -3.23 0.83
CA ILE A 127 11.60 -3.16 0.24
C ILE A 127 12.62 -3.92 1.11
N ALA A 128 12.44 -3.91 2.44
CA ALA A 128 13.24 -4.70 3.37
C ALA A 128 12.91 -6.21 3.35
N GLY A 129 12.04 -6.67 2.44
CA GLY A 129 11.69 -8.09 2.26
C GLY A 129 10.72 -8.64 3.31
N ARG A 130 9.97 -7.78 3.98
CA ARG A 130 8.96 -8.22 4.96
C ARG A 130 7.75 -8.80 4.25
N ASN A 131 7.19 -9.89 4.78
CA ASN A 131 5.94 -10.46 4.30
C ASN A 131 4.73 -9.60 4.77
N PRO A 132 3.51 -9.81 4.23
CA PRO A 132 2.33 -8.99 4.57
C PRO A 132 2.03 -8.93 6.08
N ASP A 133 2.16 -10.04 6.79
CA ASP A 133 1.91 -10.09 8.23
C ASP A 133 2.95 -9.26 9.00
N GLN A 134 4.23 -9.39 8.64
CA GLN A 134 5.33 -8.60 9.21
C GLN A 134 5.20 -7.10 8.90
N ILE A 135 4.63 -6.74 7.75
CA ILE A 135 4.34 -5.35 7.42
C ILE A 135 3.23 -4.84 8.34
N ALA A 136 2.14 -5.58 8.49
CA ALA A 136 1.03 -5.23 9.38
C ALA A 136 1.49 -5.05 10.84
N ASP A 137 2.22 -6.04 11.37
CA ASP A 137 2.77 -6.00 12.73
C ASP A 137 3.73 -4.81 12.92
N GLY A 138 4.58 -4.55 11.93
CA GLY A 138 5.52 -3.42 11.95
C GLY A 138 4.83 -2.07 12.00
N LEU A 139 3.74 -1.91 11.27
CA LEU A 139 2.94 -0.69 11.27
C LEU A 139 2.21 -0.50 12.60
N GLN A 140 1.58 -1.54 13.13
CA GLN A 140 0.92 -1.48 14.41
C GLN A 140 1.90 -1.16 15.54
N ALA A 141 3.06 -1.81 15.53
CA ALA A 141 4.11 -1.55 16.51
C ALA A 141 4.61 -0.10 16.44
N ALA A 142 4.85 0.43 15.24
CA ALA A 142 5.27 1.82 15.05
C ALA A 142 4.20 2.81 15.52
N TYR A 143 2.93 2.51 15.26
CA TYR A 143 1.81 3.34 15.71
C TYR A 143 1.71 3.37 17.25
N VAL A 144 1.74 2.21 17.90
CA VAL A 144 1.67 2.10 19.37
C VAL A 144 2.85 2.81 20.05
N LYS A 145 4.03 2.77 19.44
CA LYS A 145 5.24 3.47 19.95
C LYS A 145 5.24 4.98 19.69
N GLY A 146 4.27 5.51 18.94
CA GLY A 146 4.24 6.92 18.55
C GLY A 146 5.25 7.29 17.45
N GLU A 147 5.81 6.33 16.74
CA GLU A 147 6.70 6.54 15.59
C GLU A 147 5.91 6.96 14.34
N LEU A 148 4.62 6.66 14.31
CA LEU A 148 3.66 7.14 13.32
C LEU A 148 2.76 8.21 13.95
N PRO A 149 2.31 9.19 13.16
CA PRO A 149 1.42 10.23 13.66
C PRO A 149 0.08 9.63 14.13
N PRO A 150 -0.57 10.23 15.14
CA PRO A 150 -1.87 9.80 15.61
C PRO A 150 -2.93 9.90 14.49
N ARG A 151 -3.89 9.00 14.56
CA ARG A 151 -5.01 8.89 13.62
C ARG A 151 -6.30 9.36 14.31
N ASP A 152 -6.39 10.66 14.57
CA ASP A 152 -7.43 11.29 15.39
C ASP A 152 -8.41 12.17 14.60
N GLY A 153 -8.25 12.26 13.29
CA GLY A 153 -9.09 13.08 12.44
C GLY A 153 -9.46 12.43 11.12
N VAL A 154 -10.54 12.93 10.51
CA VAL A 154 -10.95 12.54 9.16
C VAL A 154 -10.11 13.30 8.13
N THR A 155 -9.48 12.56 7.24
CA THR A 155 -8.73 13.12 6.11
C THR A 155 -9.03 12.34 4.84
N PHE A 156 -8.56 12.81 3.69
CA PHE A 156 -8.86 12.12 2.43
C PHE A 156 -7.74 12.20 1.40
N ALA A 157 -7.85 11.35 0.40
CA ALA A 157 -7.04 11.37 -0.80
C ALA A 157 -7.91 11.15 -2.04
N TYR A 158 -7.43 11.63 -3.18
CA TYR A 158 -8.05 11.43 -4.49
C TYR A 158 -7.44 10.22 -5.19
N MET A 159 -8.28 9.42 -5.84
CA MET A 159 -7.88 8.35 -6.76
C MET A 159 -8.73 8.44 -8.03
N PHE A 160 -8.60 9.53 -8.77
CA PHE A 160 -9.47 9.87 -9.93
C PHE A 160 -8.88 9.46 -11.27
N SER A 161 -7.74 8.77 -11.28
CA SER A 161 -7.08 8.38 -12.53
C SER A 161 -7.91 7.37 -13.32
N ALA A 162 -8.12 7.64 -14.61
CA ALA A 162 -8.65 6.66 -15.54
C ALA A 162 -7.63 5.54 -15.88
N HIS A 163 -6.38 5.71 -15.48
CA HIS A 163 -5.26 4.80 -15.80
C HIS A 163 -4.78 4.01 -14.57
N GLN A 164 -5.60 3.95 -13.52
CA GLN A 164 -5.29 3.10 -12.38
C GLN A 164 -5.43 1.62 -12.73
N HIS A 165 -4.55 0.80 -12.18
CA HIS A 165 -4.63 -0.65 -12.23
C HIS A 165 -4.44 -1.20 -10.82
N LEU A 166 -5.51 -1.77 -10.25
CA LEU A 166 -5.58 -2.20 -8.86
C LEU A 166 -5.25 -3.69 -8.67
N GLY A 167 -4.66 -4.32 -9.69
CA GLY A 167 -4.23 -5.70 -9.66
C GLY A 167 -5.17 -6.66 -10.40
N PRO A 168 -4.77 -7.95 -10.51
CA PRO A 168 -5.55 -8.99 -11.14
C PRO A 168 -6.92 -9.16 -10.47
N GLY A 169 -7.97 -9.28 -11.28
CA GLY A 169 -9.33 -9.43 -10.78
C GLY A 169 -10.07 -8.13 -10.42
N ILE A 170 -9.35 -7.02 -10.23
CA ILE A 170 -9.95 -5.68 -10.05
C ILE A 170 -9.73 -4.85 -11.31
N GLY A 171 -8.50 -4.84 -11.85
CA GLY A 171 -8.12 -4.07 -13.02
C GLY A 171 -8.28 -2.56 -12.80
N ALA A 172 -8.85 -1.88 -13.78
CA ALA A 172 -9.29 -0.50 -13.64
C ALA A 172 -10.60 -0.46 -12.83
N TRP A 173 -10.69 0.52 -11.94
CA TRP A 173 -11.89 0.72 -11.13
C TRP A 173 -12.36 2.18 -11.22
N HIS A 174 -13.53 2.47 -10.66
CA HIS A 174 -14.11 3.80 -10.68
C HIS A 174 -13.18 4.85 -10.04
N PRO A 175 -13.21 6.10 -10.52
CA PRO A 175 -12.63 7.20 -9.77
C PRO A 175 -13.29 7.28 -8.39
N HIS A 176 -12.50 7.48 -7.35
CA HIS A 176 -13.01 7.42 -5.99
C HIS A 176 -12.20 8.30 -5.03
N MET A 177 -12.83 8.60 -3.91
CA MET A 177 -12.19 9.21 -2.75
C MET A 177 -11.82 8.13 -1.74
N MET A 178 -10.60 8.19 -1.23
CA MET A 178 -10.19 7.48 -0.02
C MET A 178 -10.40 8.42 1.17
N VAL A 179 -11.38 8.12 2.00
CA VAL A 179 -11.65 8.90 3.24
C VAL A 179 -11.13 8.08 4.41
N PHE A 180 -10.11 8.59 5.06
CA PHE A 180 -9.47 7.95 6.21
C PHE A 180 -10.26 8.32 7.46
N VAL A 181 -11.01 7.36 7.97
CA VAL A 181 -11.92 7.53 9.13
C VAL A 181 -11.49 6.53 10.18
N PRO A 182 -10.69 6.93 11.18
CA PRO A 182 -10.23 6.01 12.21
C PRO A 182 -11.40 5.27 12.86
N TYR A 183 -11.24 3.97 13.01
CA TYR A 183 -12.20 3.04 13.63
C TYR A 183 -13.54 2.87 12.88
N ALA A 184 -13.68 3.41 11.65
CA ALA A 184 -14.86 3.12 10.85
C ALA A 184 -14.98 1.62 10.57
N ASP A 185 -16.18 1.10 10.60
CA ASP A 185 -16.53 -0.28 10.23
C ASP A 185 -17.69 -0.27 9.22
N ALA A 186 -18.15 -1.45 8.82
CA ALA A 186 -19.22 -1.59 7.85
C ALA A 186 -20.53 -0.90 8.28
N THR A 187 -20.76 -0.69 9.57
CA THR A 187 -21.98 -0.03 10.07
C THR A 187 -21.95 1.47 9.78
N ALA A 188 -20.76 2.08 9.68
CA ALA A 188 -20.59 3.50 9.39
C ALA A 188 -21.08 3.89 7.97
N VAL A 189 -21.14 2.92 7.04
CA VAL A 189 -21.54 3.14 5.65
C VAL A 189 -22.71 2.25 5.20
N GLY A 190 -23.42 1.61 6.11
CA GLY A 190 -24.58 0.79 5.80
C GLY A 190 -24.27 -0.59 5.24
N GLN A 191 -23.08 -1.13 5.50
CA GLN A 191 -22.69 -2.52 5.16
C GLN A 191 -22.73 -2.82 3.63
N THR A 192 -22.31 -1.89 2.80
CA THR A 192 -22.32 -2.06 1.34
C THR A 192 -21.29 -3.10 0.89
N PRO A 193 -21.64 -4.04 -0.02
CA PRO A 193 -20.68 -4.99 -0.57
C PRO A 193 -19.57 -4.28 -1.36
N PHE A 194 -18.36 -4.85 -1.31
CA PHE A 194 -17.26 -4.36 -2.13
C PHE A 194 -17.56 -4.54 -3.63
N GLY A 195 -17.22 -3.53 -4.42
CA GLY A 195 -17.43 -3.53 -5.88
C GLY A 195 -18.68 -2.77 -6.33
N GLU A 196 -19.55 -2.37 -5.41
CA GLU A 196 -20.69 -1.52 -5.71
C GLU A 196 -20.28 -0.06 -5.89
N THR A 197 -21.18 0.73 -6.47
CA THR A 197 -20.97 2.18 -6.68
C THR A 197 -21.34 3.02 -5.44
N LEU A 198 -21.47 2.38 -4.30
CA LEU A 198 -21.82 3.00 -3.03
C LEU A 198 -20.62 3.10 -2.10
N PRO A 199 -20.64 4.01 -1.11
CA PRO A 199 -19.59 4.08 -0.10
C PRO A 199 -19.40 2.73 0.61
N GLN A 200 -18.16 2.35 0.86
CA GLN A 200 -17.82 1.09 1.50
C GLN A 200 -16.58 1.23 2.37
N VAL A 201 -16.56 0.54 3.50
CA VAL A 201 -15.34 0.38 4.28
C VAL A 201 -14.53 -0.74 3.66
N THR A 202 -13.29 -0.45 3.34
CA THR A 202 -12.34 -1.42 2.83
C THR A 202 -11.58 -2.09 3.99
N ASP A 203 -10.38 -2.50 3.74
CA ASP A 203 -9.52 -3.12 4.73
C ASP A 203 -9.28 -2.22 5.93
N ASP A 204 -8.80 -2.82 7.00
CA ASP A 204 -8.53 -2.14 8.26
C ASP A 204 -9.78 -1.63 8.99
N ALA A 205 -10.98 -2.10 8.61
CA ALA A 205 -12.23 -1.77 9.31
C ALA A 205 -12.09 -1.97 10.83
N GLY A 206 -12.60 -1.01 11.61
CA GLY A 206 -12.52 -1.02 13.06
C GLY A 206 -11.15 -0.73 13.67
N THR A 207 -10.15 -0.42 12.84
CA THR A 207 -8.78 -0.06 13.28
C THR A 207 -8.51 1.44 13.13
N PRO A 208 -7.43 1.97 13.72
CA PRO A 208 -7.01 3.36 13.46
C PRO A 208 -6.78 3.67 11.98
N PHE A 209 -6.62 2.65 11.14
CA PHE A 209 -6.24 2.77 9.74
C PHE A 209 -7.43 2.55 8.78
N ALA A 210 -8.64 2.49 9.31
CA ALA A 210 -9.85 2.27 8.53
C ALA A 210 -10.03 3.31 7.41
N VAL A 211 -10.47 2.82 6.26
CA VAL A 211 -10.67 3.63 5.05
C VAL A 211 -12.08 3.39 4.53
N VAL A 212 -12.78 4.49 4.30
CA VAL A 212 -14.04 4.50 3.55
C VAL A 212 -13.72 4.90 2.12
N VAL A 213 -14.05 4.05 1.17
CA VAL A 213 -13.94 4.36 -0.26
C VAL A 213 -15.29 4.85 -0.74
N ILE A 214 -15.28 6.01 -1.41
CA ILE A 214 -16.47 6.65 -1.96
C ILE A 214 -16.29 6.75 -3.47
N PRO A 215 -16.89 5.85 -4.27
CA PRO A 215 -16.91 5.99 -5.72
C PRO A 215 -17.55 7.31 -6.14
N VAL A 216 -17.01 7.93 -7.17
CA VAL A 216 -17.59 9.13 -7.80
C VAL A 216 -17.94 8.82 -9.25
N ASP A 217 -18.71 9.72 -9.88
CA ASP A 217 -19.12 9.54 -11.27
C ASP A 217 -17.88 9.36 -12.18
N ASP A 218 -17.92 8.40 -13.10
CA ASP A 218 -16.84 8.12 -14.06
C ASP A 218 -16.47 9.32 -14.91
N LYS A 219 -17.37 10.30 -15.06
CA LYS A 219 -17.08 11.59 -15.71
C LYS A 219 -16.03 12.40 -14.96
N GLN A 220 -15.79 12.10 -13.68
CA GLN A 220 -14.73 12.71 -12.88
C GLN A 220 -13.36 12.08 -13.14
N SER A 221 -13.28 10.99 -13.92
CA SER A 221 -12.03 10.37 -14.31
C SER A 221 -11.07 11.35 -14.97
N VAL A 222 -9.88 11.48 -14.44
CA VAL A 222 -8.84 12.35 -14.98
C VAL A 222 -8.08 11.58 -16.07
N LYS A 223 -8.29 12.01 -17.32
CA LYS A 223 -7.56 11.52 -18.50
C LYS A 223 -6.40 12.49 -18.78
N ARG A 224 -5.22 12.20 -18.30
CA ARG A 224 -4.03 12.93 -18.72
C ARG A 224 -3.30 12.13 -19.78
N PRO A 225 -2.74 12.79 -20.83
CA PRO A 225 -1.89 12.09 -21.78
C PRO A 225 -0.72 11.45 -21.02
N THR A 226 -0.53 10.18 -21.21
CA THR A 226 0.74 9.50 -20.89
C THR A 226 1.66 9.82 -22.06
N ASN A 227 2.61 10.71 -21.87
CA ASN A 227 3.66 10.94 -22.84
C ASN A 227 4.52 9.70 -23.00
#